data_0cbdb7e13dbcddad5e94c057a5c58c40
#
_entry.id   0cbdb7e13dbcddad5e94c057a5c58c40
#
_cell.length_a   1.000
_cell.length_b   1.000
_cell.length_c   1.000
_cell.angle_alpha   90.00
_cell.angle_beta   90.00
_cell.angle_gamma   90.00
#
_symmetry.space_group_name_H-M   'P 1'
#
loop_
_entity.id
_entity.type
_entity.pdbx_description
1 polymer ?
#
loop_
_entity_poly.entity_id
_entity_poly.type
_entity_poly.pdbx_seq_one_letter_code
_entity_poly.pdbx_strand_id
1 'polypeptide(L)'
;MAQQEIAAVASFQVTLIIRRFDPENDSEPKWVDYDVEMFGTDRVLDALHKIKWEQDGSLTFRRSCAHGVCGSDAMRINGRNRLACKTLIKDLDISQPIYIEPIKGLPIEKDLIVDMNPFYQAYKDVNPFLIASDKPEKERLQSP
;
A
#
# COMPACT_ATOMS: atom_id res chain seq x y z
N MET A 1 41.36 -8.77 -17.71
CA MET A 1 40.37 -8.20 -16.76
C MET A 1 39.05 -8.15 -17.50
N ALA A 2 38.17 -9.08 -17.23
CA ALA A 2 36.86 -9.16 -17.87
C ALA A 2 35.96 -8.12 -17.21
N GLN A 3 35.59 -7.09 -17.97
CA GLN A 3 34.46 -6.23 -17.63
C GLN A 3 33.21 -7.10 -17.76
N GLN A 4 32.61 -7.49 -16.64
CA GLN A 4 31.26 -8.01 -16.66
C GLN A 4 30.35 -6.85 -17.08
N GLU A 5 29.84 -6.89 -18.31
CA GLU A 5 28.69 -6.11 -18.72
C GLU A 5 27.54 -6.45 -17.77
N ILE A 6 27.19 -5.50 -16.92
CA ILE A 6 25.96 -5.55 -16.13
C ILE A 6 24.85 -5.51 -17.19
N ALA A 7 24.22 -6.67 -17.40
CA ALA A 7 23.07 -6.75 -18.31
C ALA A 7 22.07 -5.69 -17.86
N ALA A 8 21.77 -4.74 -18.74
CA ALA A 8 20.79 -3.69 -18.48
C ALA A 8 19.48 -4.38 -18.12
N VAL A 9 18.99 -4.15 -16.89
CA VAL A 9 17.70 -4.68 -16.46
C VAL A 9 16.65 -4.05 -17.39
N ALA A 10 15.96 -4.87 -18.16
CA ALA A 10 14.97 -4.40 -19.12
C ALA A 10 13.85 -3.66 -18.39
N SER A 11 13.63 -2.41 -18.73
CA SER A 11 12.49 -1.63 -18.28
C SER A 11 11.29 -1.89 -19.19
N PHE A 12 10.09 -1.66 -18.67
CA PHE A 12 8.84 -1.76 -19.42
C PHE A 12 7.86 -0.68 -18.93
N GLN A 13 6.97 -0.29 -19.83
CA GLN A 13 5.92 0.69 -19.52
C GLN A 13 4.71 -0.02 -18.91
N VAL A 14 4.15 0.57 -17.87
CA VAL A 14 2.88 0.16 -17.29
C VAL A 14 1.97 1.35 -17.08
N THR A 15 0.68 1.13 -17.31
CA THR A 15 -0.36 2.13 -17.02
C THR A 15 -1.02 1.79 -15.69
N LEU A 16 -0.97 2.73 -14.74
CA LEU A 16 -1.76 2.66 -13.51
C LEU A 16 -2.98 3.56 -13.65
N ILE A 17 -4.18 3.02 -13.40
CA ILE A 17 -5.42 3.78 -13.34
C ILE A 17 -5.79 3.91 -11.88
N ILE A 18 -5.62 5.12 -11.32
CA ILE A 18 -5.75 5.38 -9.90
C ILE A 18 -7.06 6.11 -9.61
N ARG A 19 -7.83 5.62 -8.64
CA ARG A 19 -9.01 6.31 -8.15
C ARG A 19 -8.60 7.49 -7.29
N ARG A 20 -8.86 8.71 -7.80
CA ARG A 20 -8.54 9.97 -7.16
C ARG A 20 -9.79 10.58 -6.53
N PHE A 21 -9.62 11.18 -5.36
CA PHE A 21 -10.67 11.93 -4.67
C PHE A 21 -10.05 12.94 -3.71
N ASP A 22 -10.39 14.20 -3.88
CA ASP A 22 -10.04 15.26 -2.96
C ASP A 22 -11.34 15.87 -2.40
N PRO A 23 -11.65 15.68 -1.10
CA PRO A 23 -12.91 16.15 -0.51
C PRO A 23 -13.08 17.67 -0.54
N GLU A 24 -11.99 18.44 -0.71
CA GLU A 24 -12.05 19.89 -0.80
C GLU A 24 -12.40 20.39 -2.21
N ASN A 25 -12.08 19.61 -3.25
CA ASN A 25 -12.16 20.05 -4.64
C ASN A 25 -13.05 19.18 -5.53
N ASP A 26 -13.27 17.91 -5.16
CA ASP A 26 -14.01 16.94 -5.97
C ASP A 26 -15.39 16.66 -5.34
N SER A 27 -16.45 16.64 -6.17
CA SER A 27 -17.79 16.19 -5.75
C SER A 27 -17.90 14.67 -5.78
N GLU A 28 -17.17 14.02 -6.67
CA GLU A 28 -17.17 12.57 -6.87
C GLU A 28 -15.75 12.07 -7.18
N PRO A 29 -15.42 10.82 -6.81
CA PRO A 29 -14.17 10.20 -7.20
C PRO A 29 -14.05 10.05 -8.71
N LYS A 30 -12.83 10.23 -9.24
CA LYS A 30 -12.49 10.08 -10.66
C LYS A 30 -11.34 9.10 -10.84
N TRP A 31 -11.27 8.47 -12.00
CA TRP A 31 -10.15 7.64 -12.40
C TRP A 31 -9.17 8.46 -13.22
N VAL A 32 -7.89 8.35 -12.92
CA VAL A 32 -6.81 9.07 -13.61
C VAL A 32 -5.72 8.09 -14.01
N ASP A 33 -5.29 8.19 -15.26
CA ASP A 33 -4.28 7.32 -15.86
C ASP A 33 -2.88 7.90 -15.66
N TYR A 34 -1.92 7.04 -15.33
CA TYR A 34 -0.51 7.38 -15.21
C TYR A 34 0.34 6.32 -15.88
N ASP A 35 1.15 6.73 -16.83
CA ASP A 35 2.13 5.84 -17.47
C ASP A 35 3.47 5.98 -16.76
N VAL A 36 4.04 4.85 -16.34
CA VAL A 36 5.32 4.81 -15.64
C VAL A 36 6.24 3.73 -16.22
N GLU A 37 7.51 4.06 -16.31
CA GLU A 37 8.55 3.10 -16.64
C GLU A 37 8.98 2.35 -15.38
N MET A 38 8.92 1.02 -15.42
CA MET A 38 9.19 0.15 -14.29
C MET A 38 10.19 -0.94 -14.65
N PHE A 39 10.80 -1.53 -13.64
CA PHE A 39 11.69 -2.68 -13.75
C PHE A 39 11.04 -3.92 -13.14
N GLY A 40 11.51 -5.11 -13.51
CA GLY A 40 10.93 -6.37 -13.03
C GLY A 40 10.99 -6.59 -11.51
N THR A 41 11.85 -5.87 -10.80
CA THR A 41 11.99 -5.90 -9.35
C THR A 41 11.13 -4.86 -8.61
N ASP A 42 10.55 -3.92 -9.35
CA ASP A 42 9.76 -2.83 -8.76
C ASP A 42 8.38 -3.32 -8.28
N ARG A 43 7.88 -2.62 -7.29
CA ARG A 43 6.58 -2.89 -6.67
C ARG A 43 5.58 -1.80 -7.00
N VAL A 44 4.32 -2.05 -6.75
CA VAL A 44 3.26 -1.03 -6.91
C VAL A 44 3.58 0.23 -6.09
N LEU A 45 4.16 0.09 -4.90
CA LEU A 45 4.57 1.25 -4.09
C LEU A 45 5.62 2.11 -4.80
N ASP A 46 6.56 1.50 -5.51
CA ASP A 46 7.59 2.23 -6.27
C ASP A 46 6.96 3.03 -7.42
N ALA A 47 5.99 2.44 -8.12
CA ALA A 47 5.21 3.14 -9.14
C ALA A 47 4.47 4.36 -8.57
N LEU A 48 3.80 4.21 -7.41
CA LEU A 48 3.12 5.32 -6.74
C LEU A 48 4.08 6.45 -6.35
N HIS A 49 5.29 6.12 -5.90
CA HIS A 49 6.34 7.11 -5.63
C HIS A 49 6.77 7.85 -6.88
N LYS A 50 7.03 7.14 -7.99
CA LYS A 50 7.40 7.76 -9.27
C LYS A 50 6.31 8.73 -9.75
N ILE A 51 5.04 8.30 -9.72
CA ILE A 51 3.91 9.16 -10.08
C ILE A 51 3.92 10.43 -9.21
N LYS A 52 4.02 10.27 -7.89
CA LYS A 52 3.98 11.39 -6.95
C LYS A 52 5.14 12.36 -7.14
N TRP A 53 6.34 11.87 -7.43
CA TRP A 53 7.52 12.73 -7.54
C TRP A 53 7.71 13.35 -8.92
N GLU A 54 7.28 12.67 -9.97
CA GLU A 54 7.61 13.04 -11.34
C GLU A 54 6.40 13.57 -12.14
N GLN A 55 5.18 13.17 -11.78
CA GLN A 55 3.99 13.49 -12.57
C GLN A 55 2.93 14.28 -11.78
N ASP A 56 2.57 13.83 -10.57
CA ASP A 56 1.47 14.39 -9.79
C ASP A 56 1.74 14.39 -8.29
N GLY A 57 2.31 15.47 -7.78
CA GLY A 57 2.61 15.66 -6.36
C GLY A 57 1.38 15.65 -5.44
N SER A 58 0.17 15.82 -5.98
CA SER A 58 -1.08 15.81 -5.22
C SER A 58 -1.55 14.40 -4.84
N LEU A 59 -1.03 13.35 -5.50
CA LEU A 59 -1.38 11.96 -5.18
C LEU A 59 -1.08 11.64 -3.72
N THR A 60 -2.10 11.14 -3.00
CA THR A 60 -2.02 10.93 -1.56
C THR A 60 -2.20 9.46 -1.20
N PHE A 61 -1.22 8.90 -0.47
CA PHE A 61 -1.25 7.54 0.04
C PHE A 61 -0.40 7.41 1.31
N ARG A 62 -0.68 6.38 2.13
CA ARG A 62 0.12 6.08 3.32
C ARG A 62 1.26 5.14 2.99
N ARG A 63 2.39 5.37 3.64
CA ARG A 63 3.56 4.50 3.57
C ARG A 63 4.37 4.64 4.86
N SER A 64 4.87 3.52 5.38
CA SER A 64 5.76 3.49 6.54
C SER A 64 6.92 2.53 6.32
N CYS A 65 6.82 1.26 6.72
CA CYS A 65 7.95 0.31 6.69
C CYS A 65 8.41 -0.06 5.27
N ALA A 66 7.54 -0.05 4.26
CA ALA A 66 7.79 -0.44 2.88
C ALA A 66 8.29 -1.90 2.69
N HIS A 67 8.11 -2.77 3.70
CA HIS A 67 8.54 -4.18 3.63
C HIS A 67 7.50 -5.20 4.13
N GLY A 68 6.23 -4.78 4.21
CA GLY A 68 5.11 -5.68 4.43
C GLY A 68 4.79 -6.04 5.88
N VAL A 69 5.23 -5.23 6.86
CA VAL A 69 4.96 -5.45 8.29
C VAL A 69 3.87 -4.53 8.84
N CYS A 70 3.95 -3.22 8.55
CA CYS A 70 3.05 -2.23 9.17
C CYS A 70 1.63 -2.21 8.57
N GLY A 71 1.43 -2.66 7.33
CA GLY A 71 0.14 -2.65 6.64
C GLY A 71 -0.36 -1.27 6.20
N SER A 72 0.41 -0.18 6.42
CA SER A 72 -0.07 1.18 6.16
C SER A 72 -0.35 1.49 4.69
N ASP A 73 0.31 0.79 3.78
CA ASP A 73 0.16 0.90 2.33
C ASP A 73 -0.83 -0.12 1.74
N ALA A 74 -1.73 -0.64 2.57
CA ALA A 74 -2.80 -1.51 2.12
C ALA A 74 -3.76 -0.74 1.21
N MET A 75 -4.01 -1.28 0.02
CA MET A 75 -4.93 -0.74 -0.97
C MET A 75 -5.52 -1.85 -1.81
N ARG A 76 -6.50 -1.53 -2.62
CA ARG A 76 -7.10 -2.48 -3.54
C ARG A 76 -6.42 -2.40 -4.90
N ILE A 77 -5.75 -3.47 -5.29
CA ILE A 77 -4.99 -3.59 -6.54
C ILE A 77 -5.68 -4.64 -7.40
N ASN A 78 -6.13 -4.26 -8.59
CA ASN A 78 -6.90 -5.14 -9.50
C ASN A 78 -8.01 -5.89 -8.76
N GLY A 79 -8.79 -5.17 -7.96
CA GLY A 79 -9.95 -5.71 -7.25
C GLY A 79 -9.64 -6.54 -6.00
N ARG A 80 -8.38 -6.66 -5.57
CA ARG A 80 -7.96 -7.38 -4.36
C ARG A 80 -7.26 -6.46 -3.36
N ASN A 81 -7.60 -6.56 -2.07
CA ASN A 81 -6.87 -5.88 -1.02
C ASN A 81 -5.47 -6.50 -0.87
N ARG A 82 -4.44 -5.70 -1.08
CA ARG A 82 -3.02 -6.10 -1.03
C ARG A 82 -2.17 -4.98 -0.45
N LEU A 83 -0.93 -5.31 -0.07
CA LEU A 83 0.07 -4.32 0.29
C LEU A 83 0.83 -3.88 -0.97
N ALA A 84 0.86 -2.58 -1.24
CA ALA A 84 1.58 -2.03 -2.38
C ALA A 84 3.08 -2.33 -2.33
N CYS A 85 3.68 -2.33 -1.14
CA CYS A 85 5.09 -2.65 -0.92
C CYS A 85 5.44 -4.14 -1.09
N LYS A 86 4.46 -5.04 -1.20
CA LYS A 86 4.68 -6.49 -1.41
C LYS A 86 4.22 -6.97 -2.76
N THR A 87 3.51 -6.16 -3.52
CA THR A 87 2.99 -6.54 -4.84
C THR A 87 4.01 -6.13 -5.91
N LEU A 88 4.70 -7.10 -6.49
CA LEU A 88 5.61 -6.87 -7.61
C LEU A 88 4.81 -6.55 -8.88
N ILE A 89 5.27 -5.58 -9.64
CA ILE A 89 4.63 -5.20 -10.92
C ILE A 89 4.61 -6.38 -11.87
N LYS A 90 5.71 -7.12 -11.98
CA LYS A 90 5.83 -8.30 -12.86
C LYS A 90 4.87 -9.44 -12.54
N ASP A 91 4.33 -9.50 -11.31
CA ASP A 91 3.37 -10.54 -10.89
C ASP A 91 1.92 -10.16 -11.25
N LEU A 92 1.73 -8.96 -11.81
CA LEU A 92 0.46 -8.48 -12.35
C LEU A 92 0.44 -8.65 -13.88
N ASP A 93 -0.75 -8.69 -14.44
CA ASP A 93 -0.91 -8.68 -15.90
C ASP A 93 -0.63 -7.27 -16.43
N ILE A 94 0.62 -7.01 -16.84
CA ILE A 94 1.06 -5.72 -17.36
C ILE A 94 0.60 -5.44 -18.80
N SER A 95 -0.04 -6.40 -19.47
CA SER A 95 -0.69 -6.16 -20.76
C SER A 95 -2.00 -5.38 -20.62
N GLN A 96 -2.51 -5.26 -19.42
CA GLN A 96 -3.69 -4.51 -19.05
C GLN A 96 -3.34 -3.41 -18.04
N PRO A 97 -4.09 -2.31 -17.97
CA PRO A 97 -3.91 -1.31 -16.94
C PRO A 97 -4.07 -1.89 -15.52
N ILE A 98 -3.27 -1.39 -14.59
CA ILE A 98 -3.33 -1.78 -13.18
C ILE A 98 -4.26 -0.80 -12.46
N TYR A 99 -5.39 -1.28 -11.96
CA TYR A 99 -6.36 -0.47 -11.24
C TYR A 99 -5.99 -0.39 -9.75
N ILE A 100 -5.87 0.85 -9.25
CA ILE A 100 -5.53 1.15 -7.86
C ILE A 100 -6.64 1.98 -7.24
N GLU A 101 -7.16 1.51 -6.12
CA GLU A 101 -8.19 2.20 -5.34
C GLU A 101 -7.95 2.03 -3.82
N PRO A 102 -8.59 2.84 -2.96
CA PRO A 102 -8.46 2.67 -1.52
C PRO A 102 -8.89 1.27 -1.08
N ILE A 103 -8.34 0.81 0.04
CA ILE A 103 -8.72 -0.48 0.63
C ILE A 103 -10.24 -0.52 0.85
N LYS A 104 -10.88 -1.63 0.49
CA LYS A 104 -12.32 -1.80 0.65
C LYS A 104 -12.68 -2.06 2.12
N GLY A 105 -13.72 -1.41 2.60
CA GLY A 105 -14.31 -1.66 3.91
C GLY A 105 -14.15 -0.51 4.91
N LEU A 106 -13.44 0.55 4.55
CA LEU A 106 -13.27 1.74 5.37
C LEU A 106 -13.67 3.01 4.60
N PRO A 107 -14.14 4.07 5.28
CA PRO A 107 -14.45 5.34 4.64
C PRO A 107 -13.22 5.96 3.97
N ILE A 108 -13.40 6.58 2.82
CA ILE A 108 -12.32 7.24 2.08
C ILE A 108 -12.17 8.66 2.62
N GLU A 109 -10.94 9.04 2.99
CA GLU A 109 -10.60 10.42 3.36
C GLU A 109 -10.13 11.21 2.13
N LYS A 110 -9.09 10.72 1.44
CA LYS A 110 -8.52 11.38 0.25
C LYS A 110 -7.75 10.35 -0.57
N ASP A 111 -7.96 10.29 -1.88
CA ASP A 111 -7.30 9.38 -2.81
C ASP A 111 -7.27 7.93 -2.30
N LEU A 112 -6.09 7.44 -1.90
CA LEU A 112 -5.86 6.09 -1.38
C LEU A 112 -5.85 6.01 0.16
N ILE A 113 -6.11 7.14 0.84
CA ILE A 113 -6.19 7.22 2.31
C ILE A 113 -7.61 6.97 2.77
N VAL A 114 -7.75 6.13 3.78
CA VAL A 114 -9.01 5.80 4.44
C VAL A 114 -9.00 6.19 5.91
N ASP A 115 -10.17 6.45 6.48
CA ASP A 115 -10.35 6.65 7.93
C ASP A 115 -10.16 5.33 8.66
N MET A 116 -9.17 5.28 9.56
CA MET A 116 -8.83 4.12 10.36
C MET A 116 -9.60 4.04 11.70
N ASN A 117 -10.38 5.07 12.06
CA ASN A 117 -11.09 5.09 13.35
C ASN A 117 -12.04 3.89 13.54
N PRO A 118 -12.85 3.48 12.53
CA PRO A 118 -13.70 2.31 12.66
C PRO A 118 -12.91 1.01 12.94
N PHE A 119 -11.73 0.88 12.30
CA PHE A 119 -10.85 -0.26 12.54
C PHE A 119 -10.31 -0.28 13.97
N TYR A 120 -9.81 0.86 14.46
CA TYR A 120 -9.29 0.94 15.82
C TYR A 120 -10.40 0.79 16.89
N GLN A 121 -11.62 1.22 16.60
CA GLN A 121 -12.74 0.99 17.49
C GLN A 121 -13.05 -0.50 17.60
N ALA A 122 -13.18 -1.20 16.47
CA ALA A 122 -13.38 -2.65 16.46
C ALA A 122 -12.24 -3.41 17.19
N TYR A 123 -10.99 -2.95 17.00
CA TYR A 123 -9.84 -3.50 17.72
C TYR A 123 -9.97 -3.35 19.24
N LYS A 124 -10.41 -2.19 19.72
CA LYS A 124 -10.64 -1.96 21.16
C LYS A 124 -11.78 -2.83 21.72
N ASP A 125 -12.84 -2.99 20.95
CA ASP A 125 -14.04 -3.72 21.38
C ASP A 125 -13.77 -5.21 21.62
N VAL A 126 -12.83 -5.81 20.91
CA VAL A 126 -12.44 -7.22 21.11
C VAL A 126 -11.44 -7.43 22.26
N ASN A 127 -10.95 -6.37 22.89
CA ASN A 127 -9.96 -6.43 23.98
C ASN A 127 -8.77 -7.38 23.68
N PRO A 128 -7.95 -7.10 22.64
CA PRO A 128 -6.93 -8.05 22.15
C PRO A 128 -5.66 -8.04 22.99
N PHE A 129 -5.82 -8.12 24.30
CA PHE A 129 -4.72 -8.15 25.27
C PHE A 129 -5.01 -9.19 26.34
N LEU A 130 -3.95 -9.69 26.96
CA LEU A 130 -4.06 -10.64 28.04
C LEU A 130 -4.70 -9.99 29.28
N ILE A 131 -5.83 -10.53 29.71
CA ILE A 131 -6.49 -10.13 30.97
C ILE A 131 -6.00 -11.09 32.06
N ALA A 132 -5.16 -10.60 32.96
CA ALA A 132 -4.69 -11.36 34.11
C ALA A 132 -5.39 -10.87 35.38
N SER A 133 -6.06 -11.78 36.09
CA SER A 133 -6.69 -11.52 37.36
C SER A 133 -5.68 -11.47 38.53
N ASP A 134 -4.55 -12.16 38.35
CA ASP A 134 -3.47 -12.25 39.33
C ASP A 134 -2.14 -11.87 38.72
N LYS A 135 -1.48 -10.86 39.29
CA LYS A 135 -0.15 -10.42 38.86
C LYS A 135 0.85 -10.75 39.96
N PRO A 136 1.88 -11.57 39.67
CA PRO A 136 2.92 -11.81 40.65
C PRO A 136 3.65 -10.52 41.00
N GLU A 137 4.07 -10.34 42.26
CA GLU A 137 4.84 -9.17 42.71
C GLU A 137 6.20 -9.04 41.97
N LYS A 138 6.77 -10.16 41.57
CA LYS A 138 8.02 -10.23 40.82
C LYS A 138 7.84 -11.05 39.56
N GLU A 139 8.52 -10.62 38.50
CA GLU A 139 8.64 -11.41 37.28
C GLU A 139 9.26 -12.78 37.58
N ARG A 140 8.67 -13.82 37.05
CA ARG A 140 9.13 -15.20 37.23
C ARG A 140 8.91 -16.02 35.96
N LEU A 141 9.77 -17.03 35.76
CA LEU A 141 9.55 -18.02 34.72
C LEU A 141 8.36 -18.90 35.10
N GLN A 142 7.55 -19.26 34.13
CA GLN A 142 6.53 -20.29 34.33
C GLN A 142 7.22 -21.63 34.59
N SER A 143 6.75 -22.32 35.61
CA SER A 143 7.14 -23.72 35.81
C SER A 143 6.41 -24.60 34.77
N PRO A 144 7.03 -25.71 34.32
CA PRO A 144 6.39 -26.67 33.42
C PRO A 144 5.15 -27.28 34.04
#